data_9adabd69b03107c48f62c963d10646a8
#
_entry.id   9adabd69b03107c48f62c963d10646a8
#
_cell.length_a   1.000
_cell.length_b   1.000
_cell.length_c   1.000
_cell.angle_alpha   90.00
_cell.angle_beta   90.00
_cell.angle_gamma   90.00
#
_symmetry.space_group_name_H-M   'P 1'
#
loop_
_entity.id
_entity.type
_entity.pdbx_description
1 polymer ?
#
loop_
_entity_poly.entity_id
_entity_poly.type
_entity_poly.pdbx_seq_one_letter_code
_entity_poly.pdbx_strand_id
1 'polypeptide(L)'
;LLGLLTGCDYLAEFRRAPEPTNFFDELNGSEQAEWVDELLGRTTFHNTGATVCILDTGLTVGHPLIAPATREDWVQSVDSAWMASDHDGHGTEMAGIAIYSDLKDALISGQPLNVYHQIEAVKLLPPRGENPPDLYGAITEQAVALAEIANPDAKRSHCIAVTSSVYNTGDGSPTSWSAAVDSVASGVDDSDKRLVLVSAGNVESSEMSAVGYPDANMIHSVESPGQSWNALTVGAFSQSVIINDEAFSGFSPVAESGQLSPYSATSIMWASKWPVKP
;
A
#
# COMPACT_ATOMS: atom_id res chain seq x y z
N LEU A 1 11.46 -35.11 15.80
CA LEU A 1 10.20 -34.97 15.09
C LEU A 1 9.25 -36.14 15.38
N LEU A 2 9.69 -37.40 15.13
CA LEU A 2 8.84 -38.60 15.38
C LEU A 2 8.40 -38.71 16.85
N GLY A 3 9.25 -38.36 17.81
CA GLY A 3 8.92 -38.35 19.25
C GLY A 3 7.91 -37.27 19.68
N LEU A 4 7.79 -36.16 18.93
CA LEU A 4 6.78 -35.13 19.15
C LEU A 4 5.41 -35.58 18.63
N LEU A 5 5.36 -36.26 17.48
CA LEU A 5 4.11 -36.80 16.89
C LEU A 5 3.49 -37.92 17.75
N THR A 6 4.32 -38.70 18.43
CA THR A 6 3.86 -39.83 19.24
C THR A 6 3.62 -39.50 20.70
N GLY A 7 4.02 -38.29 21.14
CA GLY A 7 3.91 -37.84 22.54
C GLY A 7 2.90 -36.73 22.82
N CYS A 8 2.15 -36.28 21.81
CA CYS A 8 1.19 -35.19 21.99
C CYS A 8 -0.14 -35.50 21.28
N ASP A 9 -1.16 -35.81 22.07
CA ASP A 9 -2.53 -36.12 21.58
C ASP A 9 -3.24 -34.96 20.89
N TYR A 10 -2.67 -33.77 20.94
CA TYR A 10 -3.21 -32.55 20.30
C TYR A 10 -2.54 -32.22 18.97
N LEU A 11 -1.54 -32.98 18.54
CA LEU A 11 -0.87 -32.78 17.26
C LEU A 11 -1.45 -33.73 16.22
N ALA A 12 -2.34 -33.23 15.39
CA ALA A 12 -2.95 -34.01 14.32
C ALA A 12 -2.01 -34.14 13.10
N GLU A 13 -1.20 -33.12 12.81
CA GLU A 13 -0.34 -33.08 11.64
C GLU A 13 0.83 -32.11 11.82
N PHE A 14 2.01 -32.44 11.27
CA PHE A 14 3.08 -31.48 10.98
C PHE A 14 3.08 -31.23 9.49
N ARG A 15 2.77 -30.00 9.10
CA ARG A 15 3.03 -29.54 7.74
C ARG A 15 4.37 -28.81 7.69
N ARG A 16 5.13 -29.01 6.62
CA ARG A 16 6.27 -28.15 6.31
C ARG A 16 5.70 -26.75 6.11
N ALA A 17 6.26 -25.75 6.78
CA ALA A 17 5.89 -24.38 6.48
C ALA A 17 6.12 -24.12 5.00
N PRO A 18 5.13 -23.68 4.23
CA PRO A 18 5.32 -23.39 2.81
C PRO A 18 6.39 -22.31 2.64
N GLU A 19 7.16 -22.42 1.60
CA GLU A 19 8.10 -21.39 1.16
C GLU A 19 7.29 -20.15 0.80
N PRO A 20 7.57 -18.98 1.39
CA PRO A 20 6.53 -18.00 1.64
C PRO A 20 5.98 -17.25 0.43
N THR A 21 6.73 -17.04 -0.64
CA THR A 21 6.32 -16.17 -1.73
C THR A 21 5.72 -16.94 -2.91
N ASN A 22 6.25 -18.07 -3.25
CA ASN A 22 5.81 -18.84 -4.43
C ASN A 22 4.66 -19.80 -4.12
N PHE A 23 4.46 -20.17 -2.84
CA PHE A 23 3.48 -21.18 -2.47
C PHE A 23 2.07 -20.82 -2.93
N PHE A 24 1.63 -19.58 -2.67
CA PHE A 24 0.28 -19.16 -3.04
C PHE A 24 0.13 -18.93 -4.55
N ASP A 25 1.20 -18.52 -5.22
CA ASP A 25 1.22 -18.28 -6.67
C ASP A 25 1.19 -19.62 -7.46
N GLU A 26 1.73 -20.70 -6.88
CA GLU A 26 1.72 -22.03 -7.48
C GLU A 26 0.40 -22.79 -7.27
N LEU A 27 -0.46 -22.33 -6.36
CA LEU A 27 -1.77 -22.93 -6.12
C LEU A 27 -2.71 -22.68 -7.30
N ASN A 28 -3.53 -23.67 -7.62
CA ASN A 28 -4.63 -23.44 -8.54
C ASN A 28 -5.76 -22.62 -7.88
N GLY A 29 -6.66 -22.04 -8.70
CA GLY A 29 -7.69 -21.13 -8.19
C GLY A 29 -8.64 -21.75 -7.15
N SER A 30 -8.84 -23.07 -7.15
CA SER A 30 -9.65 -23.75 -6.11
C SER A 30 -8.90 -23.81 -4.78
N GLU A 31 -7.63 -24.10 -4.81
CA GLU A 31 -6.78 -24.15 -3.62
C GLU A 31 -6.60 -22.75 -3.03
N GLN A 32 -6.42 -21.72 -3.87
CA GLN A 32 -6.40 -20.33 -3.42
C GLN A 32 -7.72 -19.94 -2.74
N ALA A 33 -8.87 -20.36 -3.31
CA ALA A 33 -10.18 -20.09 -2.73
C ALA A 33 -10.36 -20.73 -1.35
N GLU A 34 -9.83 -21.96 -1.13
CA GLU A 34 -9.88 -22.61 0.19
C GLU A 34 -9.11 -21.82 1.26
N TRP A 35 -7.95 -21.26 0.93
CA TRP A 35 -7.19 -20.40 1.83
C TRP A 35 -7.91 -19.08 2.13
N VAL A 36 -8.57 -18.49 1.13
CA VAL A 36 -9.39 -17.28 1.28
C VAL A 36 -10.58 -17.56 2.20
N ASP A 37 -11.30 -18.65 1.99
CA ASP A 37 -12.46 -19.05 2.80
C ASP A 37 -12.06 -19.32 4.26
N GLU A 38 -10.90 -19.96 4.47
CA GLU A 38 -10.35 -20.22 5.81
C GLU A 38 -10.02 -18.91 6.54
N LEU A 39 -9.33 -17.98 5.89
CA LEU A 39 -8.99 -16.68 6.47
C LEU A 39 -10.26 -15.90 6.80
N LEU A 40 -11.25 -15.86 5.91
CA LEU A 40 -12.52 -15.17 6.15
C LEU A 40 -13.29 -15.80 7.31
N GLY A 41 -13.27 -17.13 7.41
CA GLY A 41 -13.96 -17.87 8.48
C GLY A 41 -13.48 -17.52 9.90
N ARG A 42 -12.25 -17.01 10.05
CA ARG A 42 -11.66 -16.58 11.33
C ARG A 42 -11.43 -15.07 11.44
N THR A 43 -11.83 -14.30 10.42
CA THR A 43 -11.74 -12.84 10.44
C THR A 43 -13.04 -12.21 10.92
N THR A 44 -12.96 -11.30 11.88
CA THR A 44 -14.09 -10.50 12.36
C THR A 44 -13.92 -9.04 11.95
N PHE A 45 -14.88 -8.53 11.20
CA PHE A 45 -14.91 -7.12 10.78
C PHE A 45 -15.79 -6.31 11.73
N HIS A 46 -15.21 -5.26 12.32
CA HIS A 46 -15.89 -4.36 13.26
C HIS A 46 -16.18 -3.02 12.59
N ASN A 47 -17.42 -2.59 12.64
CA ASN A 47 -17.77 -1.24 12.18
C ASN A 47 -17.54 -0.23 13.32
N THR A 48 -16.41 0.46 13.28
CA THR A 48 -16.04 1.50 14.26
C THR A 48 -16.24 2.93 13.74
N GLY A 49 -16.62 3.07 12.47
CA GLY A 49 -16.64 4.33 11.75
C GLY A 49 -15.26 4.83 11.32
N ALA A 50 -14.19 4.05 11.58
CA ALA A 50 -12.86 4.34 11.07
C ALA A 50 -12.72 3.79 9.63
N THR A 51 -12.12 4.56 8.74
CA THR A 51 -11.89 4.16 7.34
C THR A 51 -10.49 4.49 6.87
N VAL A 52 -9.99 3.67 5.95
CA VAL A 52 -8.81 3.97 5.12
C VAL A 52 -9.30 4.20 3.71
N CYS A 53 -9.09 5.40 3.19
CA CYS A 53 -9.45 5.79 1.84
C CYS A 53 -8.24 5.68 0.93
N ILE A 54 -8.28 4.75 -0.02
CA ILE A 54 -7.23 4.49 -0.99
C ILE A 54 -7.47 5.37 -2.22
N LEU A 55 -6.53 6.28 -2.50
CA LEU A 55 -6.53 7.16 -3.67
C LEU A 55 -5.57 6.60 -4.71
N ASP A 56 -6.09 5.84 -5.70
CA ASP A 56 -5.27 4.97 -6.54
C ASP A 56 -5.95 4.62 -7.89
N THR A 57 -5.72 3.43 -8.42
CA THR A 57 -6.24 2.89 -9.69
C THR A 57 -7.70 2.42 -9.63
N GLY A 58 -8.32 2.43 -8.44
CA GLY A 58 -9.67 1.95 -8.17
C GLY A 58 -9.70 0.81 -7.16
N LEU A 59 -10.85 0.12 -7.04
CA LEU A 59 -11.02 -1.00 -6.12
C LEU A 59 -11.91 -2.09 -6.72
N THR A 60 -11.46 -3.33 -6.63
CA THR A 60 -12.27 -4.51 -7.00
C THR A 60 -13.12 -4.94 -5.80
N VAL A 61 -14.28 -4.29 -5.64
CA VAL A 61 -15.21 -4.52 -4.51
C VAL A 61 -15.64 -5.99 -4.39
N GLY A 62 -15.76 -6.70 -5.52
CA GLY A 62 -16.16 -8.10 -5.54
C GLY A 62 -15.09 -9.11 -5.11
N HIS A 63 -13.86 -8.66 -4.81
CA HIS A 63 -12.81 -9.56 -4.32
C HIS A 63 -13.17 -10.06 -2.92
N PRO A 64 -13.18 -11.40 -2.67
CA PRO A 64 -13.69 -11.97 -1.42
C PRO A 64 -13.05 -11.39 -0.15
N LEU A 65 -11.73 -11.15 -0.17
CA LEU A 65 -11.00 -10.56 0.96
C LEU A 65 -11.28 -9.06 1.16
N ILE A 66 -11.82 -8.36 0.16
CA ILE A 66 -12.10 -6.92 0.22
C ILE A 66 -13.58 -6.66 0.54
N ALA A 67 -14.49 -7.44 -0.05
CA ALA A 67 -15.94 -7.26 0.06
C ALA A 67 -16.47 -7.07 1.49
N PRO A 68 -15.99 -7.77 2.53
CA PRO A 68 -16.48 -7.59 3.89
C PRO A 68 -16.07 -6.25 4.53
N ALA A 69 -15.04 -5.59 4.01
CA ALA A 69 -14.49 -4.35 4.56
C ALA A 69 -14.93 -3.10 3.80
N THR A 70 -15.69 -3.21 2.70
CA THR A 70 -16.06 -2.07 1.86
C THR A 70 -17.54 -2.11 1.44
N ARG A 71 -17.97 -1.07 0.72
CA ARG A 71 -19.29 -0.97 0.11
C ARG A 71 -19.15 -0.33 -1.28
N GLU A 72 -20.03 -0.69 -2.21
CA GLU A 72 -20.01 -0.13 -3.58
C GLU A 72 -20.18 1.40 -3.60
N ASP A 73 -21.03 1.93 -2.72
CA ASP A 73 -21.28 3.38 -2.64
C ASP A 73 -20.10 4.19 -2.06
N TRP A 74 -19.11 3.53 -1.48
CA TRP A 74 -17.86 4.15 -0.97
C TRP A 74 -16.70 4.11 -1.97
N VAL A 75 -16.93 3.53 -3.14
CA VAL A 75 -15.92 3.44 -4.18
C VAL A 75 -16.29 4.38 -5.32
N GLN A 76 -15.48 5.42 -5.51
CA GLN A 76 -15.75 6.54 -6.39
C GLN A 76 -14.70 6.65 -7.49
N SER A 77 -14.91 7.54 -8.45
CA SER A 77 -13.95 7.91 -9.49
C SER A 77 -14.00 9.41 -9.73
N VAL A 78 -12.85 10.03 -9.92
CA VAL A 78 -12.76 11.47 -10.23
C VAL A 78 -13.37 11.84 -11.59
N ASP A 79 -13.45 10.88 -12.50
CA ASP A 79 -14.14 11.04 -13.77
C ASP A 79 -15.30 10.04 -13.85
N SER A 80 -16.50 10.54 -14.02
CA SER A 80 -17.72 9.73 -14.12
C SER A 80 -17.76 8.83 -15.34
N ALA A 81 -16.92 9.07 -16.35
CA ALA A 81 -16.77 8.19 -17.51
C ALA A 81 -15.91 6.95 -17.20
N TRP A 82 -15.15 6.95 -16.10
CA TRP A 82 -14.39 5.80 -15.67
C TRP A 82 -15.22 4.95 -14.72
N MET A 83 -15.13 3.65 -14.85
CA MET A 83 -15.66 2.77 -13.81
C MET A 83 -14.73 2.87 -12.58
N ALA A 84 -15.31 2.92 -11.39
CA ALA A 84 -14.53 3.00 -10.14
C ALA A 84 -13.78 1.69 -9.81
N SER A 85 -14.11 0.59 -10.52
CA SER A 85 -13.39 -0.68 -10.40
C SER A 85 -11.92 -0.53 -10.79
N ASP A 86 -11.07 -1.27 -10.11
CA ASP A 86 -9.65 -1.29 -10.38
C ASP A 86 -9.36 -1.83 -11.79
N HIS A 87 -8.49 -1.15 -12.51
CA HIS A 87 -8.14 -1.51 -13.89
C HIS A 87 -6.70 -2.06 -14.01
N ASP A 88 -5.92 -1.90 -12.95
CA ASP A 88 -4.51 -2.26 -12.89
C ASP A 88 -4.25 -3.37 -11.84
N GLY A 89 -4.96 -3.31 -10.71
CA GLY A 89 -4.80 -4.19 -9.55
C GLY A 89 -4.19 -3.49 -8.34
N HIS A 90 -3.41 -2.43 -8.55
CA HIS A 90 -2.62 -1.77 -7.50
C HIS A 90 -3.48 -1.23 -6.35
N GLY A 91 -4.58 -0.53 -6.63
CA GLY A 91 -5.46 -0.03 -5.58
C GLY A 91 -6.11 -1.14 -4.75
N THR A 92 -6.42 -2.28 -5.38
CA THR A 92 -6.96 -3.46 -4.68
C THR A 92 -5.89 -4.12 -3.79
N GLU A 93 -4.64 -4.18 -4.25
CA GLU A 93 -3.51 -4.67 -3.46
C GLU A 93 -3.26 -3.76 -2.25
N MET A 94 -3.27 -2.44 -2.43
CA MET A 94 -3.15 -1.47 -1.33
C MET A 94 -4.27 -1.62 -0.30
N ALA A 95 -5.50 -1.87 -0.74
CA ALA A 95 -6.62 -2.17 0.16
C ALA A 95 -6.39 -3.49 0.93
N GLY A 96 -5.87 -4.51 0.26
CA GLY A 96 -5.48 -5.77 0.90
C GLY A 96 -4.44 -5.57 2.01
N ILE A 97 -3.40 -4.79 1.74
CA ILE A 97 -2.38 -4.42 2.73
C ILE A 97 -3.00 -3.63 3.89
N ALA A 98 -3.88 -2.68 3.61
CA ALA A 98 -4.55 -1.89 4.64
C ALA A 98 -5.42 -2.77 5.57
N ILE A 99 -6.07 -3.81 5.07
CA ILE A 99 -6.93 -4.72 5.84
C ILE A 99 -6.10 -5.75 6.62
N TYR A 100 -5.16 -6.42 5.96
CA TYR A 100 -4.50 -7.62 6.45
C TYR A 100 -3.05 -7.41 6.87
N SER A 101 -2.46 -6.24 6.59
CA SER A 101 -1.02 -5.99 6.74
C SER A 101 -0.21 -6.94 5.86
N ASP A 102 0.52 -7.89 6.40
CA ASP A 102 1.11 -8.99 5.63
C ASP A 102 0.07 -10.09 5.44
N LEU A 103 -0.52 -10.16 4.23
CA LEU A 103 -1.55 -11.13 3.88
C LEU A 103 -1.01 -12.57 3.99
N LYS A 104 0.26 -12.80 3.66
CA LYS A 104 0.88 -14.13 3.78
C LYS A 104 0.90 -14.58 5.25
N ASP A 105 1.35 -13.72 6.14
CA ASP A 105 1.34 -14.02 7.58
C ASP A 105 -0.09 -14.21 8.09
N ALA A 106 -1.04 -13.41 7.61
CA ALA A 106 -2.45 -13.58 7.93
C ALA A 106 -2.97 -14.95 7.49
N LEU A 107 -2.65 -15.41 6.28
CA LEU A 107 -3.07 -16.70 5.74
C LEU A 107 -2.48 -17.88 6.53
N ILE A 108 -1.19 -17.86 6.85
CA ILE A 108 -0.49 -19.00 7.47
C ILE A 108 -0.61 -19.06 8.99
N SER A 109 -0.95 -17.96 9.67
CA SER A 109 -0.95 -17.90 11.14
C SER A 109 -2.01 -18.78 11.79
N GLY A 110 -3.13 -19.07 11.12
CA GLY A 110 -4.28 -19.78 11.68
C GLY A 110 -4.95 -19.11 12.88
N GLN A 111 -4.54 -17.87 13.24
CA GLN A 111 -5.07 -17.15 14.39
C GLN A 111 -6.29 -16.31 14.02
N PRO A 112 -7.25 -16.08 14.93
CA PRO A 112 -8.33 -15.15 14.70
C PRO A 112 -7.82 -13.75 14.37
N LEU A 113 -8.40 -13.13 13.35
CA LEU A 113 -8.07 -11.77 12.92
C LEU A 113 -9.25 -10.83 13.22
N ASN A 114 -8.94 -9.64 13.76
CA ASN A 114 -9.92 -8.59 13.98
C ASN A 114 -9.56 -7.35 13.16
N VAL A 115 -10.46 -6.93 12.29
CA VAL A 115 -10.33 -5.72 11.47
C VAL A 115 -11.25 -4.64 12.03
N TYR A 116 -10.70 -3.49 12.43
CA TYR A 116 -11.42 -2.41 13.12
C TYR A 116 -11.67 -1.20 12.25
N HIS A 117 -11.40 -1.28 10.97
CA HIS A 117 -11.62 -0.20 10.00
C HIS A 117 -12.22 -0.77 8.71
N GLN A 118 -12.73 0.12 7.89
CA GLN A 118 -13.29 -0.18 6.60
C GLN A 118 -12.48 0.48 5.49
N ILE A 119 -12.67 0.07 4.26
CA ILE A 119 -11.99 0.59 3.08
C ILE A 119 -12.95 1.46 2.28
N GLU A 120 -12.47 2.62 1.91
CA GLU A 120 -13.01 3.47 0.87
C GLU A 120 -11.99 3.57 -0.25
N ALA A 121 -12.40 3.88 -1.46
CA ALA A 121 -11.48 4.12 -2.55
C ALA A 121 -11.97 5.19 -3.51
N VAL A 122 -11.04 5.96 -4.04
CA VAL A 122 -11.33 6.85 -5.17
C VAL A 122 -10.29 6.61 -6.26
N LYS A 123 -10.79 6.23 -7.42
CA LYS A 123 -9.98 6.10 -8.62
C LYS A 123 -9.59 7.48 -9.12
N LEU A 124 -8.29 7.76 -9.07
CA LEU A 124 -7.73 9.02 -9.54
C LEU A 124 -6.86 8.86 -10.79
N LEU A 125 -6.49 7.62 -11.14
CA LEU A 125 -5.73 7.34 -12.37
C LEU A 125 -6.64 6.88 -13.49
N PRO A 126 -6.45 7.40 -14.73
CA PRO A 126 -7.25 7.01 -15.89
C PRO A 126 -6.97 5.55 -16.27
N PRO A 127 -7.97 4.82 -16.82
CA PRO A 127 -7.76 3.44 -17.28
C PRO A 127 -6.86 3.36 -18.54
N ARG A 128 -6.57 4.50 -19.19
CA ARG A 128 -5.66 4.62 -20.32
C ARG A 128 -5.03 6.01 -20.33
N GLY A 129 -3.73 6.04 -20.64
CA GLY A 129 -2.96 7.30 -20.63
C GLY A 129 -2.66 7.77 -19.21
N GLU A 130 -2.38 9.03 -19.06
CA GLU A 130 -1.98 9.68 -17.82
C GLU A 130 -2.78 10.96 -17.58
N ASN A 131 -2.94 11.35 -16.35
CA ASN A 131 -3.47 12.68 -16.03
C ASN A 131 -2.45 13.77 -16.40
N PRO A 132 -2.89 14.95 -16.84
CA PRO A 132 -1.98 16.08 -16.99
C PRO A 132 -1.32 16.42 -15.64
N PRO A 133 0.02 16.52 -15.58
CA PRO A 133 0.74 16.75 -14.32
C PRO A 133 0.31 18.03 -13.59
N ASP A 134 -0.07 19.06 -14.33
CA ASP A 134 -0.59 20.33 -13.77
C ASP A 134 -1.91 20.17 -13.00
N LEU A 135 -2.61 19.05 -13.19
CA LEU A 135 -3.90 18.78 -12.55
C LEU A 135 -3.81 17.81 -11.36
N TYR A 136 -2.65 17.24 -11.05
CA TYR A 136 -2.52 16.25 -9.97
C TYR A 136 -3.07 16.76 -8.63
N GLY A 137 -2.78 18.01 -8.28
CA GLY A 137 -3.32 18.64 -7.07
C GLY A 137 -4.84 18.70 -7.06
N ALA A 138 -5.43 19.27 -8.11
CA ALA A 138 -6.89 19.41 -8.24
C ALA A 138 -7.61 18.04 -8.28
N ILE A 139 -7.02 17.05 -8.93
CA ILE A 139 -7.55 15.67 -8.96
C ILE A 139 -7.52 15.07 -7.55
N THR A 140 -6.48 15.31 -6.78
CA THR A 140 -6.37 14.84 -5.39
C THR A 140 -7.41 15.51 -4.49
N GLU A 141 -7.58 16.82 -4.58
CA GLU A 141 -8.62 17.58 -3.86
C GLU A 141 -10.02 17.05 -4.20
N GLN A 142 -10.30 16.84 -5.47
CA GLN A 142 -11.57 16.27 -5.93
C GLN A 142 -11.77 14.86 -5.37
N ALA A 143 -10.75 14.01 -5.37
CA ALA A 143 -10.83 12.65 -4.86
C ALA A 143 -11.16 12.61 -3.36
N VAL A 144 -10.53 13.49 -2.57
CA VAL A 144 -10.83 13.64 -1.15
C VAL A 144 -12.27 14.07 -0.93
N ALA A 145 -12.74 15.09 -1.66
CA ALA A 145 -14.12 15.56 -1.57
C ALA A 145 -15.14 14.49 -1.94
N LEU A 146 -14.88 13.68 -2.97
CA LEU A 146 -15.76 12.56 -3.36
C LEU A 146 -15.88 11.51 -2.26
N ALA A 147 -14.77 11.13 -1.60
CA ALA A 147 -14.80 10.21 -0.48
C ALA A 147 -15.61 10.75 0.70
N GLU A 148 -15.45 12.04 1.02
CA GLU A 148 -16.18 12.71 2.11
C GLU A 148 -17.68 12.85 1.81
N ILE A 149 -18.06 13.08 0.57
CA ILE A 149 -19.46 13.09 0.15
C ILE A 149 -20.08 11.70 0.22
N ALA A 150 -19.34 10.67 -0.19
CA ALA A 150 -19.83 9.29 -0.20
C ALA A 150 -20.05 8.72 1.20
N ASN A 151 -19.24 9.13 2.18
CA ASN A 151 -19.35 8.65 3.57
C ASN A 151 -18.98 9.80 4.56
N PRO A 152 -19.90 10.74 4.82
CA PRO A 152 -19.59 11.97 5.54
C PRO A 152 -19.25 11.78 7.02
N ASP A 153 -19.70 10.70 7.65
CA ASP A 153 -19.50 10.43 9.07
C ASP A 153 -18.21 9.65 9.37
N ALA A 154 -17.45 9.27 8.36
CA ALA A 154 -16.25 8.45 8.52
C ALA A 154 -15.10 9.21 9.21
N LYS A 155 -14.42 8.51 10.13
CA LYS A 155 -13.12 8.93 10.66
C LYS A 155 -12.04 8.40 9.75
N ARG A 156 -11.61 9.21 8.80
CA ARG A 156 -10.87 8.80 7.61
C ARG A 156 -9.38 9.11 7.70
N SER A 157 -8.57 8.16 7.22
CA SER A 157 -7.19 8.38 6.81
C SER A 157 -7.10 8.25 5.29
N HIS A 158 -6.56 9.23 4.61
CA HIS A 158 -6.35 9.17 3.16
C HIS A 158 -4.97 8.59 2.86
N CYS A 159 -4.89 7.66 1.92
CA CYS A 159 -3.66 7.03 1.48
C CYS A 159 -3.47 7.28 -0.02
N ILE A 160 -2.43 8.03 -0.38
CA ILE A 160 -2.00 8.27 -1.75
C ILE A 160 -0.79 7.37 -1.99
N ALA A 161 -1.01 6.21 -2.61
CA ALA A 161 0.04 5.22 -2.85
C ALA A 161 0.76 5.42 -4.19
N VAL A 162 0.27 6.32 -5.02
CA VAL A 162 0.85 6.68 -6.31
C VAL A 162 1.71 7.93 -6.22
N THR A 163 2.82 7.96 -6.95
CA THR A 163 3.78 9.05 -6.98
C THR A 163 4.14 9.47 -8.40
N SER A 164 4.84 10.58 -8.54
CA SER A 164 5.37 11.03 -9.81
C SER A 164 6.68 11.80 -9.65
N SER A 165 7.63 11.51 -10.51
CA SER A 165 8.87 12.26 -10.65
C SER A 165 8.72 13.53 -11.49
N VAL A 166 7.58 13.73 -12.14
CA VAL A 166 7.32 14.94 -12.95
C VAL A 166 7.35 16.19 -12.06
N TYR A 167 8.11 17.19 -12.48
CA TYR A 167 8.38 18.43 -11.74
C TYR A 167 9.15 18.26 -10.42
N ASN A 168 9.62 17.04 -10.12
CA ASN A 168 10.51 16.82 -8.98
C ASN A 168 11.92 17.30 -9.30
N THR A 169 12.41 18.26 -8.53
CA THR A 169 13.78 18.81 -8.70
C THR A 169 14.85 17.98 -7.99
N GLY A 170 14.44 16.99 -7.20
CA GLY A 170 15.33 16.11 -6.43
C GLY A 170 15.95 16.76 -5.18
N ASP A 171 15.73 18.06 -4.95
CA ASP A 171 16.34 18.82 -3.85
C ASP A 171 15.40 19.03 -2.64
N GLY A 172 14.19 18.46 -2.68
CA GLY A 172 13.16 18.59 -1.65
C GLY A 172 12.24 19.80 -1.80
N SER A 173 12.42 20.58 -2.87
CA SER A 173 11.51 21.71 -3.16
C SER A 173 10.07 21.23 -3.35
N PRO A 174 9.08 21.94 -2.77
CA PRO A 174 7.67 21.61 -2.96
C PRO A 174 7.25 21.64 -4.43
N THR A 175 6.38 20.72 -4.82
CA THR A 175 5.69 20.73 -6.11
C THR A 175 4.28 21.29 -5.95
N SER A 176 3.59 21.63 -7.05
CA SER A 176 2.18 22.04 -7.00
C SER A 176 1.29 20.93 -6.39
N TRP A 177 1.61 19.66 -6.66
CA TRP A 177 0.88 18.54 -6.08
C TRP A 177 1.12 18.41 -4.58
N SER A 178 2.37 18.48 -4.10
CA SER A 178 2.66 18.43 -2.65
C SER A 178 2.04 19.61 -1.90
N ALA A 179 1.96 20.79 -2.53
CA ALA A 179 1.28 21.95 -1.95
C ALA A 179 -0.25 21.77 -1.84
N ALA A 180 -0.89 21.15 -2.83
CA ALA A 180 -2.30 20.79 -2.77
C ALA A 180 -2.58 19.75 -1.65
N VAL A 181 -1.71 18.74 -1.52
CA VAL A 181 -1.78 17.78 -0.40
C VAL A 181 -1.63 18.48 0.95
N ASP A 182 -0.75 19.47 1.06
CA ASP A 182 -0.60 20.29 2.28
C ASP A 182 -1.87 21.08 2.59
N SER A 183 -2.52 21.66 1.58
CA SER A 183 -3.80 22.37 1.74
C SER A 183 -4.89 21.44 2.26
N VAL A 184 -5.04 20.27 1.63
CA VAL A 184 -5.99 19.22 2.04
C VAL A 184 -5.73 18.77 3.48
N ALA A 185 -4.48 18.44 3.82
CA ALA A 185 -4.13 17.92 5.14
C ALA A 185 -4.32 18.97 6.25
N SER A 186 -3.97 20.24 5.98
CA SER A 186 -4.10 21.33 6.96
C SER A 186 -5.51 21.85 7.13
N GLY A 187 -6.40 21.60 6.14
CA GLY A 187 -7.77 22.15 6.13
C GLY A 187 -7.79 23.66 5.98
N VAL A 188 -6.86 24.24 5.21
CA VAL A 188 -6.76 25.70 5.04
C VAL A 188 -7.99 26.30 4.40
N ASP A 189 -8.69 25.55 3.56
CA ASP A 189 -9.85 26.02 2.79
C ASP A 189 -11.20 25.78 3.51
N ASP A 190 -11.29 24.78 4.40
CA ASP A 190 -12.54 24.34 5.02
C ASP A 190 -12.46 24.18 6.54
N SER A 191 -11.28 24.30 7.14
CA SER A 191 -10.98 24.09 8.57
C SER A 191 -11.00 22.62 9.00
N ASP A 192 -11.19 21.65 8.11
CA ASP A 192 -11.19 20.23 8.40
C ASP A 192 -9.79 19.64 8.18
N LYS A 193 -9.15 19.24 9.27
CA LYS A 193 -7.83 18.63 9.24
C LYS A 193 -7.93 17.14 8.90
N ARG A 194 -7.06 16.71 7.98
CA ARG A 194 -7.05 15.33 7.47
C ARG A 194 -5.73 14.65 7.71
N LEU A 195 -5.76 13.38 8.09
CA LEU A 195 -4.58 12.53 8.06
C LEU A 195 -4.38 12.05 6.63
N VAL A 196 -3.26 12.45 6.04
CA VAL A 196 -2.86 12.03 4.69
C VAL A 196 -1.53 11.30 4.77
N LEU A 197 -1.49 10.09 4.25
CA LEU A 197 -0.30 9.26 4.07
C LEU A 197 0.07 9.28 2.59
N VAL A 198 1.34 9.46 2.29
CA VAL A 198 1.84 9.48 0.91
C VAL A 198 3.04 8.54 0.78
N SER A 199 3.16 7.85 -0.35
CA SER A 199 4.35 7.04 -0.65
C SER A 199 5.58 7.93 -0.86
N ALA A 200 6.76 7.41 -0.49
CA ALA A 200 8.02 8.08 -0.79
C ALA A 200 8.42 7.98 -2.27
N GLY A 201 7.85 7.02 -2.99
CA GLY A 201 8.24 6.68 -4.36
C GLY A 201 9.18 5.49 -4.41
N ASN A 202 9.44 5.01 -5.63
CA ASN A 202 10.14 3.76 -5.90
C ASN A 202 11.45 3.99 -6.66
N VAL A 203 12.46 3.21 -6.30
CA VAL A 203 13.67 3.04 -7.12
C VAL A 203 13.43 1.90 -8.10
N GLU A 204 13.58 2.18 -9.38
CA GLU A 204 13.37 1.19 -10.43
C GLU A 204 14.44 0.08 -10.40
N SER A 205 14.03 -1.16 -10.72
CA SER A 205 14.96 -2.30 -10.77
C SER A 205 16.13 -2.09 -11.73
N SER A 206 15.92 -1.33 -12.81
CA SER A 206 16.95 -0.96 -13.78
C SER A 206 18.00 -0.04 -13.18
N GLU A 207 17.60 0.93 -12.36
CA GLU A 207 18.51 1.84 -11.64
C GLU A 207 19.27 1.09 -10.57
N MET A 208 18.60 0.23 -9.81
CA MET A 208 19.21 -0.65 -8.81
C MET A 208 20.27 -1.54 -9.46
N SER A 209 19.99 -2.09 -10.64
CA SER A 209 20.93 -2.94 -11.37
C SER A 209 22.14 -2.16 -11.93
N ALA A 210 21.95 -0.91 -12.27
CA ALA A 210 22.99 -0.08 -12.88
C ALA A 210 23.93 0.55 -11.85
N VAL A 211 23.42 0.99 -10.70
CA VAL A 211 24.12 1.74 -9.68
C VAL A 211 24.48 0.88 -8.46
N GLY A 212 23.56 0.00 -8.06
CA GLY A 212 23.70 -0.86 -6.89
C GLY A 212 23.13 -0.26 -5.61
N TYR A 213 22.86 -1.14 -4.63
CA TYR A 213 22.38 -0.77 -3.29
C TYR A 213 23.58 -0.43 -2.37
N PRO A 214 23.51 0.61 -1.51
CA PRO A 214 22.39 1.53 -1.34
C PRO A 214 22.50 2.79 -2.21
N ASP A 215 23.48 2.90 -3.10
CA ASP A 215 23.76 4.14 -3.84
C ASP A 215 22.59 4.55 -4.75
N ALA A 216 21.86 3.58 -5.34
CA ALA A 216 20.67 3.87 -6.12
C ALA A 216 19.60 4.57 -5.26
N ASN A 217 19.37 4.12 -4.03
CA ASN A 217 18.44 4.76 -3.11
C ASN A 217 18.89 6.17 -2.71
N MET A 218 20.19 6.39 -2.56
CA MET A 218 20.73 7.69 -2.15
C MET A 218 20.53 8.77 -3.22
N ILE A 219 20.60 8.40 -4.49
CA ILE A 219 20.44 9.35 -5.61
C ILE A 219 18.99 9.47 -6.08
N HIS A 220 18.11 8.55 -5.69
CA HIS A 220 16.69 8.58 -6.04
C HIS A 220 15.88 9.32 -4.98
N SER A 221 15.52 10.55 -5.32
CA SER A 221 14.84 11.46 -4.39
C SER A 221 13.36 11.07 -4.19
N VAL A 222 12.85 11.31 -2.97
CA VAL A 222 11.41 11.18 -2.68
C VAL A 222 10.60 11.89 -3.74
N GLU A 223 9.63 11.18 -4.30
CA GLU A 223 8.78 11.65 -5.40
C GLU A 223 7.58 12.48 -4.92
N SER A 224 7.00 13.22 -5.84
CA SER A 224 5.79 14.01 -5.58
C SER A 224 4.58 13.06 -5.38
N PRO A 225 3.72 13.30 -4.37
CA PRO A 225 3.63 14.45 -3.48
C PRO A 225 4.35 14.29 -2.13
N GLY A 226 5.33 13.39 -2.00
CA GLY A 226 6.05 13.09 -0.77
C GLY A 226 6.77 14.29 -0.12
N GLN A 227 6.96 15.40 -0.85
CA GLN A 227 7.49 16.66 -0.32
C GLN A 227 6.50 17.40 0.58
N SER A 228 5.23 16.99 0.64
CA SER A 228 4.21 17.63 1.49
C SER A 228 4.65 17.69 2.96
N TRP A 229 4.46 18.82 3.61
CA TRP A 229 4.87 19.05 5.00
C TRP A 229 3.84 18.54 6.02
N ASN A 230 2.56 18.56 5.63
CA ASN A 230 1.45 18.20 6.50
C ASN A 230 0.99 16.75 6.31
N ALA A 231 1.52 16.04 5.30
CA ALA A 231 1.30 14.62 5.12
C ALA A 231 2.42 13.78 5.73
N LEU A 232 2.08 12.56 6.12
CA LEU A 232 3.04 11.55 6.56
C LEU A 232 3.59 10.81 5.33
N THR A 233 4.84 11.07 4.98
CA THR A 233 5.52 10.37 3.90
C THR A 233 6.07 9.04 4.43
N VAL A 234 5.79 7.96 3.73
CA VAL A 234 6.12 6.58 4.15
C VAL A 234 7.11 5.98 3.16
N GLY A 235 8.28 5.61 3.66
CA GLY A 235 9.27 4.78 2.98
C GLY A 235 9.16 3.32 3.41
N ALA A 236 10.02 2.47 2.88
CA ALA A 236 10.02 1.04 3.15
C ALA A 236 11.35 0.55 3.73
N PHE A 237 11.31 -0.52 4.51
CA PHE A 237 12.49 -1.23 5.00
C PHE A 237 12.36 -2.72 4.73
N SER A 238 13.50 -3.42 4.65
CA SER A 238 13.54 -4.87 4.45
C SER A 238 13.32 -5.58 5.79
N GLN A 239 12.31 -6.45 5.85
CA GLN A 239 12.02 -7.22 7.04
C GLN A 239 12.38 -8.70 6.84
N SER A 240 11.93 -9.31 5.76
CA SER A 240 12.14 -10.72 5.45
C SER A 240 13.31 -10.85 4.46
N VAL A 241 14.42 -11.44 4.94
CA VAL A 241 15.67 -11.56 4.19
C VAL A 241 16.17 -13.01 4.10
N ILE A 242 15.33 -13.95 4.54
CA ILE A 242 15.68 -15.38 4.53
C ILE A 242 15.28 -15.96 3.17
N ILE A 243 16.24 -16.48 2.43
CA ILE A 243 16.03 -17.17 1.16
C ILE A 243 16.05 -18.68 1.46
N ASN A 244 14.90 -19.33 1.40
CA ASN A 244 14.74 -20.76 1.68
C ASN A 244 14.50 -21.60 0.41
N ASP A 245 14.27 -20.97 -0.74
CA ASP A 245 14.03 -21.64 -2.00
C ASP A 245 15.36 -22.16 -2.58
N GLU A 246 15.42 -23.47 -2.87
CA GLU A 246 16.59 -24.13 -3.45
C GLU A 246 16.94 -23.55 -4.84
N ALA A 247 15.97 -23.06 -5.59
CA ALA A 247 16.19 -22.42 -6.89
C ALA A 247 17.05 -21.14 -6.76
N PHE A 248 17.03 -20.50 -5.60
CA PHE A 248 17.81 -19.30 -5.29
C PHE A 248 18.98 -19.58 -4.33
N SER A 249 19.39 -20.86 -4.19
CA SER A 249 20.58 -21.22 -3.43
C SER A 249 21.83 -20.56 -4.02
N GLY A 250 22.49 -19.72 -3.25
CA GLY A 250 23.63 -18.90 -3.74
C GLY A 250 23.30 -17.44 -4.02
N PHE A 251 22.03 -17.05 -3.95
CA PHE A 251 21.65 -15.64 -3.89
C PHE A 251 21.74 -15.12 -2.46
N SER A 252 22.00 -13.83 -2.33
CA SER A 252 21.99 -13.12 -1.05
C SER A 252 21.00 -11.98 -1.11
N PRO A 253 20.33 -11.62 0.00
CA PRO A 253 19.50 -10.43 0.07
C PRO A 253 20.30 -9.18 -0.31
N VAL A 254 19.68 -8.26 -1.03
CA VAL A 254 20.29 -6.99 -1.40
C VAL A 254 20.46 -6.09 -0.17
N ALA A 255 19.47 -6.09 0.73
CA ALA A 255 19.51 -5.38 2.00
C ALA A 255 19.31 -6.35 3.16
N GLU A 256 19.95 -6.06 4.30
CA GLU A 256 19.75 -6.83 5.53
C GLU A 256 18.43 -6.48 6.22
N SER A 257 17.98 -7.33 7.14
CA SER A 257 16.78 -7.08 7.92
C SER A 257 16.88 -5.77 8.73
N GLY A 258 15.86 -4.94 8.62
CA GLY A 258 15.80 -3.63 9.27
C GLY A 258 16.51 -2.50 8.51
N GLN A 259 17.18 -2.80 7.40
CA GLN A 259 17.76 -1.77 6.54
C GLN A 259 16.73 -1.22 5.54
N LEU A 260 17.06 -0.08 4.92
CA LEU A 260 16.29 0.54 3.87
C LEU A 260 15.93 -0.48 2.79
N SER A 261 14.67 -0.51 2.36
CA SER A 261 14.28 -1.34 1.22
C SER A 261 15.01 -0.87 -0.05
N PRO A 262 15.53 -1.79 -0.88
CA PRO A 262 16.14 -1.43 -2.16
C PRO A 262 15.22 -0.60 -3.07
N TYR A 263 13.92 -0.72 -2.90
CA TYR A 263 12.93 -0.01 -3.72
C TYR A 263 12.48 1.34 -3.16
N SER A 264 12.89 1.73 -1.95
CA SER A 264 12.44 2.98 -1.33
C SER A 264 13.25 4.18 -1.81
N ALA A 265 12.59 5.21 -2.31
CA ALA A 265 13.18 6.51 -2.50
C ALA A 265 13.56 7.18 -1.15
N THR A 266 14.50 8.12 -1.15
CA THR A 266 14.99 8.78 0.07
C THR A 266 15.07 10.29 -0.07
N SER A 267 15.12 10.99 1.08
CA SER A 267 15.34 12.45 1.12
C SER A 267 16.81 12.85 1.37
N ILE A 268 17.75 11.93 1.28
CA ILE A 268 19.14 12.16 1.66
C ILE A 268 19.82 13.29 0.85
N MET A 269 19.40 13.49 -0.40
CA MET A 269 19.90 14.53 -1.29
C MET A 269 19.21 15.88 -1.11
N TRP A 270 18.21 15.99 -0.22
CA TRP A 270 17.47 17.21 -0.06
C TRP A 270 18.29 18.32 0.57
N ALA A 271 18.04 19.54 0.16
CA ALA A 271 18.64 20.71 0.78
C ALA A 271 18.22 20.80 2.26
N SER A 272 19.16 21.14 3.13
CA SER A 272 18.98 21.15 4.61
C SER A 272 17.87 22.06 5.14
N LYS A 273 17.33 22.94 4.29
CA LYS A 273 16.18 23.80 4.63
C LYS A 273 14.83 23.07 4.58
N TRP A 274 14.77 21.90 3.95
CA TRP A 274 13.54 21.11 3.83
C TRP A 274 13.43 20.07 4.96
N PRO A 275 12.22 19.69 5.37
CA PRO A 275 12.06 18.67 6.40
C PRO A 275 12.59 17.32 5.92
N VAL A 276 13.19 16.58 6.84
CA VAL A 276 13.65 15.22 6.56
C VAL A 276 12.43 14.32 6.34
N LYS A 277 12.47 13.55 5.29
CA LYS A 277 11.53 12.49 4.92
C LYS A 277 12.26 11.14 4.92
N PRO A 278 11.61 10.02 4.62
CA PRO A 278 12.27 8.71 4.53
C PRO A 278 13.53 8.72 3.68
#